data_7a6787c43e3125c1d8859d7895dac566
#
_entry.id   7a6787c43e3125c1d8859d7895dac566
#
_cell.length_a   1.000
_cell.length_b   1.000
_cell.length_c   1.000
_cell.angle_alpha   90.00
_cell.angle_beta   90.00
_cell.angle_gamma   90.00
#
_symmetry.space_group_name_H-M   'P 1'
#
loop_
_entity.id
_entity.type
_entity.pdbx_description
1 polymer ?
#
loop_
_entity_poly.entity_id
_entity_poly.type
_entity_poly.pdbx_seq_one_letter_code
_entity_poly.pdbx_strand_id
1 'polypeptide(L)'
;MYLDILVKVPTVKGKITRRKKSNVVYIEYEYDRVYDPSRKYTFPKRVTIGKLSDTDPELMKPNQNFLKYFPDAELPESKNRTSRSSCLRVGTYFVLRKIIEECSLNDILGKYFGSRDMGLFLDLAVYSIIAENNAAQYYPDYTYNHPLFTEKMKQYSDSTVSDFLNSVTDDQSTGFLNTWNESRNYREKIYISYDSTNKNCQAGDIKMVEFGHPKVDMGEPVFNYAVAYDTHNQEPLFFEKYPGSLNDISQLQFMLDKASGYGYKKIGFILDRGYFSCENIQYMDKCGYSFVIMVKGMSALVNELILENKGTFENKRVNNIYEYGVYGKTIRHKLYASDKKERYFHLYHSISKESAERIEIENRINQMTQYLKKYQNKVKEFGPGFEKYFNLHYDEKSQAFILPEERCSVVERELDLAGYFCIVTSEKMSAKEAIELYKSRDVSEKLFRGDKSYLGNKSIRVYSEESARAKIFVEFVAMIVRCKMYIKLKEEMKKLDKKLNYMTVPAAIKELEKIEMVRQLDNIYRLDHAVTANQKVILKAFGLDANSIKYFASELSKELKEAE
;
A
#
# COMPACT_ATOMS: atom_id res chain seq x y z
N MET A 1 11.02 -25.12 27.69
CA MET A 1 9.60 -25.01 28.06
C MET A 1 9.08 -26.42 28.32
N TYR A 2 8.11 -26.60 29.23
CA TYR A 2 7.54 -27.93 29.52
C TYR A 2 6.25 -28.09 28.72
N LEU A 3 6.03 -29.30 28.16
CA LEU A 3 4.79 -29.63 27.44
C LEU A 3 3.66 -29.88 28.45
N ASP A 4 2.44 -29.53 28.09
CA ASP A 4 1.26 -29.72 28.95
C ASP A 4 0.62 -31.12 28.76
N ILE A 5 1.51 -32.13 28.70
CA ILE A 5 1.17 -33.57 28.69
C ILE A 5 1.85 -34.28 29.85
N LEU A 6 1.27 -35.39 30.28
CA LEU A 6 1.86 -36.25 31.29
C LEU A 6 2.43 -37.50 30.63
N VAL A 7 3.69 -37.81 30.94
CA VAL A 7 4.40 -39.02 30.51
C VAL A 7 5.00 -39.71 31.72
N LYS A 8 5.19 -41.01 31.63
CA LYS A 8 5.90 -41.78 32.70
C LYS A 8 7.32 -41.27 32.83
N VAL A 9 7.78 -41.14 34.08
CA VAL A 9 9.20 -40.84 34.35
C VAL A 9 10.03 -42.02 33.85
N PRO A 10 11.05 -41.80 32.99
CA PRO A 10 11.86 -42.88 32.45
C PRO A 10 12.59 -43.65 33.55
N THR A 11 12.62 -44.98 33.43
CA THR A 11 13.31 -45.84 34.37
C THR A 11 14.65 -46.30 33.78
N VAL A 12 15.69 -45.46 33.95
CA VAL A 12 17.07 -45.79 33.53
C VAL A 12 17.93 -45.89 34.79
N LYS A 13 18.38 -47.10 35.09
CA LYS A 13 19.12 -47.41 36.32
C LYS A 13 20.33 -46.49 36.51
N GLY A 14 20.33 -45.75 37.62
CA GLY A 14 21.43 -44.85 38.01
C GLY A 14 21.59 -43.55 37.21
N LYS A 15 20.75 -43.30 36.21
CA LYS A 15 20.85 -42.12 35.34
C LYS A 15 19.74 -41.09 35.53
N ILE A 16 18.68 -41.41 36.26
CA ILE A 16 17.58 -40.47 36.55
C ILE A 16 17.72 -39.90 37.94
N THR A 17 17.71 -38.59 38.07
CA THR A 17 17.82 -37.90 39.37
C THR A 17 16.63 -36.94 39.53
N ARG A 18 16.03 -36.89 40.72
CA ARG A 18 15.00 -35.97 41.12
C ARG A 18 15.63 -34.81 41.89
N ARG A 19 15.56 -33.58 41.34
CA ARG A 19 16.12 -32.38 41.95
C ARG A 19 15.03 -31.43 42.37
N LYS A 20 14.88 -31.20 43.66
CA LYS A 20 13.93 -30.22 44.19
C LYS A 20 14.52 -28.81 44.13
N LYS A 21 13.79 -27.87 43.57
CA LYS A 21 14.12 -26.44 43.58
C LYS A 21 12.82 -25.66 43.90
N SER A 22 12.82 -24.98 45.07
CA SER A 22 11.58 -24.42 45.63
C SER A 22 10.51 -25.50 45.78
N ASN A 23 9.28 -25.28 45.35
CA ASN A 23 8.18 -26.26 45.44
C ASN A 23 8.09 -27.21 44.24
N VAL A 24 9.06 -27.17 43.32
CA VAL A 24 9.05 -27.94 42.09
C VAL A 24 10.13 -29.01 42.08
N VAL A 25 9.77 -30.23 41.65
CA VAL A 25 10.73 -31.32 41.46
C VAL A 25 11.02 -31.49 39.97
N TYR A 26 12.26 -31.30 39.59
CA TYR A 26 12.76 -31.48 38.23
C TYR A 26 13.33 -32.86 38.07
N ILE A 27 13.09 -33.48 36.90
CA ILE A 27 13.67 -34.77 36.53
C ILE A 27 14.88 -34.50 35.64
N GLU A 28 16.04 -34.95 36.09
CA GLU A 28 17.31 -34.81 35.37
C GLU A 28 17.77 -36.17 34.85
N TYR A 29 18.25 -36.17 33.59
CA TYR A 29 18.85 -37.35 32.96
C TYR A 29 20.34 -37.14 32.76
N GLU A 30 21.13 -38.13 33.21
CA GLU A 30 22.58 -38.21 33.01
C GLU A 30 22.85 -38.85 31.65
N TYR A 31 23.22 -38.01 30.67
CA TYR A 31 23.43 -38.46 29.30
C TYR A 31 24.89 -38.79 28.97
N ASP A 32 25.85 -38.28 29.77
CA ASP A 32 27.27 -38.46 29.54
C ASP A 32 28.06 -38.28 30.84
N ARG A 33 29.31 -38.73 30.84
CA ARG A 33 30.30 -38.52 31.93
C ARG A 33 31.60 -38.00 31.35
N VAL A 34 32.15 -36.97 31.94
CA VAL A 34 33.40 -36.35 31.49
C VAL A 34 34.43 -36.44 32.63
N TYR A 35 35.61 -36.96 32.32
CA TYR A 35 36.74 -36.96 33.21
C TYR A 35 37.43 -35.58 33.20
N ASP A 36 37.63 -35.01 34.40
CA ASP A 36 38.39 -33.78 34.61
C ASP A 36 39.81 -34.13 35.08
N PRO A 37 40.82 -33.96 34.23
CA PRO A 37 42.20 -34.28 34.59
C PRO A 37 42.75 -33.45 35.75
N SER A 38 42.24 -32.21 35.91
CA SER A 38 42.70 -31.29 36.97
C SER A 38 42.25 -31.76 38.37
N ARG A 39 41.06 -32.34 38.45
CA ARG A 39 40.42 -32.80 39.68
C ARG A 39 40.53 -34.29 39.89
N LYS A 40 41.09 -35.05 38.96
CA LYS A 40 41.18 -36.54 38.95
C LYS A 40 39.83 -37.20 39.26
N TYR A 41 38.74 -36.61 38.75
CA TYR A 41 37.37 -37.02 39.04
C TYR A 41 36.51 -37.01 37.80
N THR A 42 35.61 -38.00 37.72
CA THR A 42 34.62 -38.06 36.63
C THR A 42 33.29 -37.50 37.13
N PHE A 43 32.78 -36.45 36.46
CA PHE A 43 31.50 -35.84 36.80
C PHE A 43 30.44 -36.12 35.75
N PRO A 44 29.18 -36.30 36.17
CA PRO A 44 28.07 -36.57 35.26
C PRO A 44 27.61 -35.30 34.54
N LYS A 45 27.39 -35.39 33.23
CA LYS A 45 26.67 -34.38 32.48
C LYS A 45 25.19 -34.69 32.54
N ARG A 46 24.41 -33.77 33.11
CA ARG A 46 22.97 -33.92 33.31
C ARG A 46 22.20 -32.86 32.56
N VAL A 47 21.01 -33.22 32.10
CA VAL A 47 20.05 -32.32 31.46
C VAL A 47 18.68 -32.53 32.08
N THR A 48 17.97 -31.44 32.34
CA THR A 48 16.59 -31.55 32.81
C THR A 48 15.69 -32.01 31.65
N ILE A 49 14.94 -33.09 31.89
CA ILE A 49 14.05 -33.71 30.90
C ILE A 49 12.57 -33.48 31.20
N GLY A 50 12.22 -33.10 32.43
CA GLY A 50 10.85 -32.88 32.80
C GLY A 50 10.66 -32.22 34.16
N LYS A 51 9.42 -31.90 34.48
CA LYS A 51 8.95 -31.45 35.79
C LYS A 51 7.98 -32.51 36.31
N LEU A 52 8.19 -33.00 37.54
CA LEU A 52 7.31 -34.00 38.15
C LEU A 52 5.88 -33.47 38.22
N SER A 53 4.90 -34.33 38.03
CA SER A 53 3.50 -34.03 38.24
C SER A 53 3.21 -33.69 39.71
N ASP A 54 2.33 -32.74 39.94
CA ASP A 54 1.89 -32.39 41.29
C ASP A 54 0.88 -33.43 41.86
N THR A 55 0.27 -34.25 40.97
CA THR A 55 -0.77 -35.23 41.33
C THR A 55 -0.31 -36.68 41.34
N ASP A 56 0.74 -37.02 40.58
CA ASP A 56 1.26 -38.39 40.46
C ASP A 56 2.78 -38.39 40.39
N PRO A 57 3.47 -39.07 41.36
CA PRO A 57 4.91 -39.11 41.41
C PRO A 57 5.57 -40.00 40.36
N GLU A 58 4.81 -40.77 39.59
CA GLU A 58 5.30 -41.57 38.45
C GLU A 58 5.22 -40.84 37.13
N LEU A 59 4.49 -39.70 37.09
CA LEU A 59 4.27 -38.90 35.90
C LEU A 59 5.05 -37.58 35.96
N MET A 60 5.43 -37.10 34.80
CA MET A 60 6.10 -35.80 34.65
C MET A 60 5.57 -35.04 33.43
N LYS A 61 5.65 -33.71 33.47
CA LYS A 61 5.52 -32.85 32.28
C LYS A 61 6.85 -32.79 31.57
N PRO A 62 7.01 -33.40 30.38
CA PRO A 62 8.27 -33.47 29.66
C PRO A 62 8.67 -32.14 29.04
N ASN A 63 9.91 -32.02 28.59
CA ASN A 63 10.40 -30.92 27.74
C ASN A 63 11.06 -31.45 26.45
N GLN A 64 11.60 -30.59 25.62
CA GLN A 64 12.26 -30.99 24.38
C GLN A 64 13.44 -31.93 24.58
N ASN A 65 14.15 -31.82 25.71
CA ASN A 65 15.24 -32.75 26.01
C ASN A 65 14.74 -34.19 26.24
N PHE A 66 13.53 -34.35 26.82
CA PHE A 66 12.92 -35.67 26.95
C PHE A 66 12.71 -36.32 25.59
N LEU A 67 12.13 -35.59 24.64
CA LEU A 67 11.90 -36.09 23.28
C LEU A 67 13.20 -36.43 22.56
N LYS A 68 14.27 -35.66 22.82
CA LYS A 68 15.60 -35.89 22.24
C LYS A 68 16.27 -37.16 22.75
N TYR A 69 16.18 -37.40 24.04
CA TYR A 69 16.90 -38.52 24.68
C TYR A 69 16.07 -39.80 24.85
N PHE A 70 14.74 -39.69 24.69
CA PHE A 70 13.78 -40.78 24.77
C PHE A 70 12.81 -40.74 23.58
N PRO A 71 13.32 -40.90 22.34
CA PRO A 71 12.48 -40.79 21.13
C PRO A 71 11.42 -41.90 21.05
N ASP A 72 11.65 -43.06 21.65
CA ASP A 72 10.75 -44.22 21.64
C ASP A 72 9.75 -44.23 22.81
N ALA A 73 9.71 -43.17 23.63
CA ALA A 73 8.77 -43.11 24.76
C ALA A 73 7.31 -43.03 24.25
N GLU A 74 6.44 -43.80 24.92
CA GLU A 74 4.99 -43.70 24.68
C GLU A 74 4.48 -42.30 25.03
N LEU A 75 4.02 -41.59 24.02
CA LEU A 75 3.40 -40.30 24.19
C LEU A 75 1.87 -40.43 24.11
N PRO A 76 1.10 -39.60 24.86
CA PRO A 76 -0.35 -39.57 24.70
C PRO A 76 -0.72 -39.27 23.24
N GLU A 77 -1.69 -39.99 22.68
CA GLU A 77 -2.20 -39.70 21.37
C GLU A 77 -2.73 -38.26 21.31
N SER A 78 -2.15 -37.47 20.43
CA SER A 78 -2.68 -36.13 20.16
C SER A 78 -4.03 -36.29 19.46
N LYS A 79 -5.11 -35.86 20.08
CA LYS A 79 -6.42 -35.77 19.40
C LYS A 79 -6.35 -34.65 18.37
N ASN A 80 -5.91 -34.98 17.15
CA ASN A 80 -5.91 -34.04 16.02
C ASN A 80 -7.37 -33.78 15.59
N ARG A 81 -8.02 -32.82 16.22
CA ARG A 81 -9.38 -32.38 15.87
C ARG A 81 -9.41 -31.01 15.20
N THR A 82 -8.27 -30.39 14.95
CA THR A 82 -8.25 -29.02 14.41
C THR A 82 -8.13 -29.02 12.89
N SER A 83 -8.91 -28.16 12.25
CA SER A 83 -8.85 -27.90 10.82
C SER A 83 -7.68 -26.99 10.44
N ARG A 84 -6.84 -26.55 11.40
CA ARG A 84 -5.77 -25.60 11.19
C ARG A 84 -4.42 -26.29 11.01
N SER A 85 -3.50 -25.61 10.32
CA SER A 85 -2.10 -26.00 10.20
C SER A 85 -1.44 -26.18 11.59
N SER A 86 -0.52 -27.11 11.68
CA SER A 86 0.38 -27.20 12.84
C SER A 86 1.37 -26.03 12.92
N CYS A 87 1.52 -25.24 11.86
CA CYS A 87 2.37 -24.06 11.79
C CYS A 87 1.52 -22.85 11.38
N LEU A 88 1.47 -21.82 12.24
CA LEU A 88 0.75 -20.56 11.99
C LEU A 88 1.75 -19.43 11.80
N ARG A 89 1.54 -18.63 10.76
CA ARG A 89 2.29 -17.39 10.48
C ARG A 89 1.64 -16.25 11.23
N VAL A 90 2.38 -15.66 12.17
CA VAL A 90 1.77 -14.72 13.12
C VAL A 90 2.35 -13.32 13.11
N GLY A 91 3.55 -13.14 12.52
CA GLY A 91 4.25 -11.86 12.65
C GLY A 91 3.54 -10.70 11.98
N THR A 92 3.06 -10.89 10.75
CA THR A 92 2.29 -9.85 10.05
C THR A 92 0.96 -9.61 10.74
N TYR A 93 0.27 -10.66 11.18
CA TYR A 93 -0.99 -10.53 11.92
C TYR A 93 -0.84 -9.63 13.15
N PHE A 94 0.19 -9.79 13.96
CA PHE A 94 0.41 -8.94 15.14
C PHE A 94 0.64 -7.47 14.78
N VAL A 95 1.38 -7.22 13.69
CA VAL A 95 1.61 -5.86 13.20
C VAL A 95 0.32 -5.23 12.69
N LEU A 96 -0.44 -5.96 11.87
CA LEU A 96 -1.70 -5.45 11.29
C LEU A 96 -2.78 -5.27 12.36
N ARG A 97 -2.90 -6.20 13.32
CA ARG A 97 -3.79 -6.07 14.50
C ARG A 97 -3.51 -4.76 15.24
N LYS A 98 -2.24 -4.47 15.51
CA LYS A 98 -1.86 -3.21 16.17
C LYS A 98 -2.22 -1.97 15.33
N ILE A 99 -2.02 -2.00 14.01
CA ILE A 99 -2.41 -0.89 13.13
C ILE A 99 -3.94 -0.70 13.14
N ILE A 100 -4.70 -1.78 13.08
CA ILE A 100 -6.17 -1.76 13.13
C ILE A 100 -6.66 -1.14 14.44
N GLU A 101 -6.04 -1.51 15.56
CA GLU A 101 -6.33 -0.93 16.88
C GLU A 101 -5.97 0.57 16.95
N GLU A 102 -4.78 0.96 16.49
CA GLU A 102 -4.33 2.37 16.45
C GLU A 102 -5.22 3.25 15.57
N CYS A 103 -5.80 2.68 14.52
CA CYS A 103 -6.74 3.38 13.65
C CYS A 103 -8.20 3.33 14.15
N SER A 104 -8.46 2.66 15.28
CA SER A 104 -9.79 2.41 15.85
C SER A 104 -10.77 1.75 14.87
N LEU A 105 -10.25 0.94 13.93
CA LEU A 105 -11.08 0.33 12.90
C LEU A 105 -12.07 -0.69 13.48
N ASN A 106 -11.70 -1.39 14.58
CA ASN A 106 -12.60 -2.27 15.30
C ASN A 106 -13.83 -1.50 15.83
N ASP A 107 -13.60 -0.35 16.47
CA ASP A 107 -14.67 0.47 17.07
C ASP A 107 -15.56 1.09 16.00
N ILE A 108 -14.99 1.52 14.89
CA ILE A 108 -15.72 2.13 13.78
C ILE A 108 -16.56 1.08 13.05
N LEU A 109 -15.97 -0.05 12.67
CA LEU A 109 -16.69 -1.14 12.00
C LEU A 109 -17.74 -1.77 12.91
N GLY A 110 -17.43 -1.91 14.20
CA GLY A 110 -18.37 -2.47 15.19
C GLY A 110 -19.67 -1.69 15.39
N LYS A 111 -19.73 -0.42 14.93
CA LYS A 111 -20.98 0.36 14.90
C LYS A 111 -21.94 -0.10 13.79
N TYR A 112 -21.45 -0.72 12.75
CA TYR A 112 -22.19 -1.07 11.54
C TYR A 112 -22.29 -2.57 11.29
N PHE A 113 -21.44 -3.36 11.93
CA PHE A 113 -21.39 -4.81 11.80
C PHE A 113 -21.49 -5.48 13.18
N GLY A 114 -22.19 -6.61 13.25
CA GLY A 114 -22.09 -7.52 14.41
C GLY A 114 -20.68 -8.13 14.51
N SER A 115 -20.33 -8.67 15.68
CA SER A 115 -18.98 -9.19 15.96
C SER A 115 -18.49 -10.22 14.92
N ARG A 116 -19.36 -11.11 14.47
CA ARG A 116 -19.09 -12.12 13.43
C ARG A 116 -18.66 -11.47 12.12
N ASP A 117 -19.49 -10.55 11.61
CA ASP A 117 -19.32 -9.95 10.28
C ASP A 117 -18.18 -8.92 10.27
N MET A 118 -17.98 -8.21 11.39
CA MET A 118 -16.82 -7.35 11.60
C MET A 118 -15.52 -8.15 11.56
N GLY A 119 -15.46 -9.29 12.25
CA GLY A 119 -14.27 -10.15 12.22
C GLY A 119 -13.96 -10.65 10.81
N LEU A 120 -14.98 -11.12 10.07
CA LEU A 120 -14.81 -11.57 8.69
C LEU A 120 -14.41 -10.43 7.76
N PHE A 121 -14.97 -9.23 7.94
CA PHE A 121 -14.58 -8.04 7.19
C PHE A 121 -13.08 -7.74 7.35
N LEU A 122 -12.58 -7.74 8.60
CA LEU A 122 -11.17 -7.50 8.90
C LEU A 122 -10.27 -8.62 8.38
N ASP A 123 -10.71 -9.86 8.46
CA ASP A 123 -9.99 -11.00 7.90
C ASP A 123 -9.80 -10.86 6.39
N LEU A 124 -10.85 -10.45 5.66
CA LEU A 124 -10.76 -10.22 4.22
C LEU A 124 -9.83 -9.07 3.86
N ALA A 125 -9.84 -7.98 4.64
CA ALA A 125 -8.92 -6.87 4.46
C ALA A 125 -7.47 -7.31 4.69
N VAL A 126 -7.20 -8.05 5.77
CA VAL A 126 -5.86 -8.56 6.10
C VAL A 126 -5.40 -9.64 5.12
N TYR A 127 -6.32 -10.53 4.70
CA TYR A 127 -6.05 -11.52 3.65
C TYR A 127 -5.56 -10.85 2.37
N SER A 128 -6.22 -9.79 1.92
CA SER A 128 -5.80 -9.09 0.69
C SER A 128 -4.40 -8.48 0.81
N ILE A 129 -4.01 -8.01 2.01
CA ILE A 129 -2.69 -7.44 2.28
C ILE A 129 -1.60 -8.51 2.29
N ILE A 130 -1.83 -9.65 2.96
CA ILE A 130 -0.84 -10.70 3.18
C ILE A 130 -0.70 -11.60 1.95
N ALA A 131 -1.83 -12.03 1.38
CA ALA A 131 -1.85 -12.95 0.24
C ALA A 131 -1.65 -12.26 -1.12
N GLU A 132 -1.64 -10.92 -1.16
CA GLU A 132 -1.62 -10.14 -2.39
C GLU A 132 -2.74 -10.59 -3.37
N ASN A 133 -3.89 -11.00 -2.81
CA ASN A 133 -5.01 -11.59 -3.53
C ASN A 133 -6.34 -11.19 -2.89
N ASN A 134 -7.37 -11.03 -3.70
CA ASN A 134 -8.70 -10.66 -3.25
C ASN A 134 -9.79 -11.68 -3.61
N ALA A 135 -9.43 -12.83 -4.18
CA ALA A 135 -10.39 -13.84 -4.59
C ALA A 135 -10.89 -14.65 -3.39
N ALA A 136 -12.22 -14.64 -3.15
CA ALA A 136 -12.85 -15.32 -2.03
C ALA A 136 -12.56 -16.83 -1.99
N GLN A 137 -12.41 -17.47 -3.16
CA GLN A 137 -12.13 -18.90 -3.28
C GLN A 137 -10.81 -19.35 -2.63
N TYR A 138 -9.83 -18.45 -2.47
CA TYR A 138 -8.54 -18.76 -1.83
C TYR A 138 -8.48 -18.28 -0.37
N TYR A 139 -9.54 -17.69 0.15
CA TYR A 139 -9.60 -17.29 1.55
C TYR A 139 -9.50 -18.50 2.51
N PRO A 140 -10.11 -19.67 2.26
CA PRO A 140 -9.93 -20.86 3.09
C PRO A 140 -8.48 -21.31 3.22
N ASP A 141 -7.69 -21.24 2.14
CA ASP A 141 -6.26 -21.59 2.15
C ASP A 141 -5.46 -20.62 3.06
N TYR A 142 -5.79 -19.34 3.04
CA TYR A 142 -5.22 -18.35 3.92
C TYR A 142 -5.55 -18.66 5.39
N THR A 143 -6.81 -18.97 5.70
CA THR A 143 -7.25 -19.23 7.08
C THR A 143 -6.64 -20.50 7.69
N TYR A 144 -6.15 -21.40 6.85
CA TYR A 144 -5.53 -22.65 7.28
C TYR A 144 -4.27 -22.41 8.11
N ASN A 145 -3.45 -21.41 7.78
CA ASN A 145 -2.15 -21.16 8.40
C ASN A 145 -1.96 -19.74 8.96
N HIS A 146 -3.05 -18.96 9.12
CA HIS A 146 -2.99 -17.64 9.75
C HIS A 146 -4.01 -17.51 10.89
N PRO A 147 -3.73 -16.68 11.91
CA PRO A 147 -4.72 -16.26 12.89
C PRO A 147 -5.79 -15.37 12.24
N LEU A 148 -6.97 -15.30 12.85
CA LEU A 148 -8.14 -14.60 12.32
C LEU A 148 -8.69 -13.60 13.33
N PHE A 149 -9.42 -12.59 12.82
CA PHE A 149 -10.18 -11.61 13.61
C PHE A 149 -11.60 -12.10 13.93
N THR A 150 -12.08 -13.13 13.25
CA THR A 150 -13.37 -13.77 13.54
C THR A 150 -13.40 -14.32 14.95
N GLU A 151 -14.57 -14.26 15.57
CA GLU A 151 -14.77 -14.80 16.93
C GLU A 151 -14.33 -16.25 17.03
N LYS A 152 -13.52 -16.57 18.06
CA LYS A 152 -12.86 -17.86 18.23
C LYS A 152 -12.07 -18.29 16.98
N MET A 153 -11.60 -17.32 16.20
CA MET A 153 -10.86 -17.56 14.95
C MET A 153 -11.56 -18.53 14.00
N LYS A 154 -12.89 -18.42 13.88
CA LYS A 154 -13.71 -19.32 13.07
C LYS A 154 -13.35 -19.18 11.60
N GLN A 155 -13.05 -20.28 10.95
CA GLN A 155 -12.80 -20.37 9.52
C GLN A 155 -14.12 -20.43 8.75
N TYR A 156 -14.23 -19.68 7.67
CA TYR A 156 -15.41 -19.67 6.81
C TYR A 156 -15.05 -20.17 5.41
N SER A 157 -16.02 -20.81 4.74
CA SER A 157 -15.89 -21.23 3.35
C SER A 157 -16.00 -20.03 2.40
N ASP A 158 -15.58 -20.21 1.18
CA ASP A 158 -15.73 -19.25 0.08
C ASP A 158 -17.18 -18.88 -0.21
N SER A 159 -18.11 -19.85 -0.08
CA SER A 159 -19.55 -19.58 -0.18
C SER A 159 -20.04 -18.64 0.93
N THR A 160 -19.63 -18.87 2.18
CA THR A 160 -19.95 -17.97 3.30
C THR A 160 -19.37 -16.57 3.10
N VAL A 161 -18.15 -16.47 2.56
CA VAL A 161 -17.55 -15.17 2.20
C VAL A 161 -18.38 -14.49 1.10
N SER A 162 -18.83 -15.23 0.10
CA SER A 162 -19.70 -14.68 -0.96
C SER A 162 -21.03 -14.17 -0.43
N ASP A 163 -21.67 -14.94 0.46
CA ASP A 163 -22.92 -14.53 1.12
C ASP A 163 -22.72 -13.27 1.97
N PHE A 164 -21.63 -13.21 2.72
CA PHE A 164 -21.25 -12.02 3.48
C PHE A 164 -21.09 -10.80 2.57
N LEU A 165 -20.31 -10.90 1.48
CA LEU A 165 -20.09 -9.79 0.56
C LEU A 165 -21.41 -9.31 -0.08
N ASN A 166 -22.37 -10.20 -0.33
CA ASN A 166 -23.69 -9.81 -0.83
C ASN A 166 -24.57 -9.14 0.22
N SER A 167 -24.32 -9.38 1.50
CA SER A 167 -25.11 -8.81 2.61
C SER A 167 -24.68 -7.39 3.00
N VAL A 168 -23.49 -6.94 2.60
CA VAL A 168 -22.97 -5.61 2.94
C VAL A 168 -23.71 -4.52 2.18
N THR A 169 -24.26 -3.55 2.93
CA THR A 169 -25.09 -2.46 2.38
C THR A 169 -24.32 -1.17 2.12
N ASP A 170 -24.89 -0.30 1.28
CA ASP A 170 -24.34 1.05 1.07
C ASP A 170 -24.42 1.90 2.35
N ASP A 171 -25.42 1.70 3.20
CA ASP A 171 -25.55 2.42 4.48
C ASP A 171 -24.40 2.09 5.43
N GLN A 172 -23.97 0.82 5.47
CA GLN A 172 -22.81 0.42 6.28
C GLN A 172 -21.52 1.08 5.78
N SER A 173 -21.31 1.11 4.47
CA SER A 173 -20.16 1.76 3.87
C SER A 173 -20.17 3.28 4.10
N THR A 174 -21.33 3.92 3.88
CA THR A 174 -21.50 5.36 4.09
C THR A 174 -21.34 5.72 5.56
N GLY A 175 -21.97 4.96 6.46
CA GLY A 175 -21.82 5.13 7.89
C GLY A 175 -20.36 5.02 8.35
N PHE A 176 -19.65 4.01 7.87
CA PHE A 176 -18.20 3.88 8.14
C PHE A 176 -17.44 5.12 7.68
N LEU A 177 -17.64 5.57 6.43
CA LEU A 177 -16.94 6.73 5.89
C LEU A 177 -17.24 8.01 6.68
N ASN A 178 -18.49 8.21 7.11
CA ASN A 178 -18.86 9.33 7.97
C ASN A 178 -18.08 9.27 9.29
N THR A 179 -18.18 8.15 10.01
CA THR A 179 -17.49 7.99 11.30
C THR A 179 -15.97 8.07 11.15
N TRP A 180 -15.41 7.51 10.07
CA TRP A 180 -13.98 7.59 9.79
C TRP A 180 -13.53 9.04 9.63
N ASN A 181 -14.23 9.84 8.83
CA ASN A 181 -13.89 11.25 8.61
C ASN A 181 -14.15 12.11 9.87
N GLU A 182 -15.23 11.86 10.61
CA GLU A 182 -15.51 12.55 11.88
C GLU A 182 -14.44 12.30 12.95
N SER A 183 -13.84 11.11 12.97
CA SER A 183 -12.77 10.76 13.91
C SER A 183 -11.42 11.39 13.58
N ARG A 184 -11.29 12.06 12.43
CA ARG A 184 -10.04 12.72 12.01
C ARG A 184 -9.84 14.04 12.73
N ASN A 185 -8.58 14.37 12.96
CA ASN A 185 -8.23 15.66 13.56
C ASN A 185 -8.33 16.77 12.50
N TYR A 186 -9.47 17.46 12.47
CA TYR A 186 -9.70 18.56 11.56
C TYR A 186 -8.78 19.74 11.88
N ARG A 187 -7.95 20.07 10.92
CA ARG A 187 -7.11 21.27 10.97
C ARG A 187 -7.86 22.46 10.37
N GLU A 188 -7.35 23.65 10.60
CA GLU A 188 -7.89 24.85 9.98
C GLU A 188 -7.95 24.74 8.46
N LYS A 189 -7.00 23.99 7.87
CA LYS A 189 -6.92 23.73 6.44
C LYS A 189 -6.42 22.32 6.15
N ILE A 190 -7.13 21.60 5.29
CA ILE A 190 -6.76 20.28 4.76
C ILE A 190 -6.47 20.36 3.26
N TYR A 191 -5.44 19.64 2.80
CA TYR A 191 -5.19 19.44 1.39
C TYR A 191 -5.47 17.99 1.01
N ILE A 192 -6.43 17.81 0.13
CA ILE A 192 -6.87 16.50 -0.37
C ILE A 192 -6.25 16.27 -1.76
N SER A 193 -5.45 15.23 -1.89
CA SER A 193 -5.07 14.69 -3.18
C SER A 193 -6.18 13.76 -3.68
N TYR A 194 -6.70 14.05 -4.85
CA TYR A 194 -7.68 13.20 -5.51
C TYR A 194 -7.08 12.61 -6.79
N ASP A 195 -7.18 11.31 -6.90
CA ASP A 195 -6.71 10.59 -8.08
C ASP A 195 -7.64 9.40 -8.36
N SER A 196 -7.65 8.93 -9.59
CA SER A 196 -8.52 7.86 -10.06
C SER A 196 -7.75 6.78 -10.79
N THR A 197 -8.30 5.59 -10.78
CA THR A 197 -7.77 4.45 -11.52
C THR A 197 -8.90 3.60 -12.08
N ASN A 198 -8.60 2.80 -13.10
CA ASN A 198 -9.55 1.82 -13.61
C ASN A 198 -9.32 0.47 -12.95
N LYS A 199 -10.40 -0.27 -12.74
CA LYS A 199 -10.41 -1.66 -12.30
C LYS A 199 -11.16 -2.50 -13.32
N ASN A 200 -10.56 -3.62 -13.70
CA ASN A 200 -11.19 -4.55 -14.63
C ASN A 200 -12.24 -5.39 -13.91
N CYS A 201 -13.36 -5.64 -14.57
CA CYS A 201 -14.37 -6.56 -14.11
C CYS A 201 -14.97 -7.29 -15.31
N GLN A 202 -14.97 -8.62 -15.27
CA GLN A 202 -15.49 -9.45 -16.35
C GLN A 202 -16.96 -9.86 -16.14
N ALA A 203 -17.59 -9.45 -15.01
CA ALA A 203 -19.00 -9.74 -14.77
C ALA A 203 -19.88 -8.80 -15.60
N GLY A 204 -20.62 -9.37 -16.54
CA GLY A 204 -21.43 -8.64 -17.53
C GLY A 204 -22.68 -7.93 -16.97
N ASP A 205 -23.10 -8.25 -15.75
CA ASP A 205 -24.37 -7.76 -15.20
C ASP A 205 -24.22 -6.58 -14.21
N ILE A 206 -22.99 -6.05 -14.07
CA ILE A 206 -22.72 -4.94 -13.16
C ILE A 206 -22.82 -3.62 -13.94
N LYS A 207 -23.81 -2.79 -13.64
CA LYS A 207 -24.14 -1.55 -14.35
C LYS A 207 -22.99 -0.55 -14.46
N MET A 208 -22.09 -0.49 -13.44
CA MET A 208 -20.94 0.43 -13.46
C MET A 208 -19.79 -0.06 -14.34
N VAL A 209 -19.82 -1.33 -14.78
CA VAL A 209 -18.76 -1.95 -15.58
C VAL A 209 -19.09 -1.73 -17.05
N GLU A 210 -18.29 -0.93 -17.72
CA GLU A 210 -18.52 -0.52 -19.10
C GLU A 210 -17.23 -0.53 -19.90
N PHE A 211 -17.36 -0.64 -21.22
CA PHE A 211 -16.25 -0.33 -22.13
C PHE A 211 -16.03 1.18 -22.13
N GLY A 212 -14.95 1.62 -21.53
CA GLY A 212 -14.63 3.03 -21.36
C GLY A 212 -13.21 3.36 -21.85
N HIS A 213 -12.54 4.26 -21.15
CA HIS A 213 -11.16 4.67 -21.44
C HIS A 213 -10.19 3.99 -20.48
N PRO A 214 -9.83 2.71 -20.71
CA PRO A 214 -8.94 1.98 -19.81
C PRO A 214 -7.54 2.60 -19.81
N LYS A 215 -6.99 2.83 -18.63
CA LYS A 215 -5.63 3.38 -18.45
C LYS A 215 -4.52 2.32 -18.68
N VAL A 216 -4.85 1.03 -18.65
CA VAL A 216 -3.86 -0.07 -18.69
C VAL A 216 -4.22 -1.16 -19.71
N ASP A 217 -5.40 -1.77 -19.61
CA ASP A 217 -5.79 -2.92 -20.42
C ASP A 217 -6.86 -2.52 -21.44
N MET A 218 -6.44 -2.35 -22.69
CA MET A 218 -7.38 -2.05 -23.77
C MET A 218 -8.22 -3.29 -24.11
N GLY A 219 -9.55 -3.11 -24.20
CA GLY A 219 -10.48 -4.18 -24.60
C GLY A 219 -11.15 -4.91 -23.43
N GLU A 220 -10.83 -4.59 -22.17
CA GLU A 220 -11.53 -5.11 -21.00
C GLU A 220 -12.55 -4.10 -20.48
N PRO A 221 -13.74 -4.54 -20.04
CA PRO A 221 -14.69 -3.67 -19.38
C PRO A 221 -14.16 -3.24 -18.02
N VAL A 222 -14.35 -1.96 -17.69
CA VAL A 222 -13.79 -1.32 -16.50
C VAL A 222 -14.82 -0.49 -15.76
N PHE A 223 -14.56 -0.23 -14.50
CA PHE A 223 -15.15 0.88 -13.76
C PHE A 223 -14.04 1.75 -13.19
N ASN A 224 -14.39 2.98 -12.88
CA ASN A 224 -13.47 3.95 -12.30
C ASN A 224 -13.55 3.88 -10.77
N TYR A 225 -12.40 3.89 -10.12
CA TYR A 225 -12.23 3.94 -8.68
C TYR A 225 -11.32 5.10 -8.32
N ALA A 226 -11.82 6.02 -7.52
CA ALA A 226 -11.09 7.19 -7.09
C ALA A 226 -10.99 7.25 -5.58
N VAL A 227 -9.87 7.75 -5.06
CA VAL A 227 -9.61 7.89 -3.63
C VAL A 227 -9.20 9.32 -3.32
N ALA A 228 -9.84 9.89 -2.32
CA ALA A 228 -9.43 11.13 -1.69
C ALA A 228 -8.44 10.84 -0.57
N TYR A 229 -7.31 11.51 -0.59
CA TYR A 229 -6.19 11.27 0.32
C TYR A 229 -5.77 12.56 1.02
N ASP A 230 -5.74 12.54 2.35
CA ASP A 230 -5.19 13.65 3.13
C ASP A 230 -3.66 13.61 3.05
N THR A 231 -3.09 14.59 2.38
CA THR A 231 -1.63 14.66 2.17
C THR A 231 -0.85 15.01 3.43
N HIS A 232 -1.51 15.62 4.42
CA HIS A 232 -0.86 16.01 5.67
C HIS A 232 -0.84 14.86 6.69
N ASN A 233 -2.01 14.26 6.97
CA ASN A 233 -2.12 13.10 7.87
C ASN A 233 -1.69 11.80 7.18
N GLN A 234 -1.49 11.85 5.87
CA GLN A 234 -1.04 10.75 5.03
C GLN A 234 -1.96 9.52 5.13
N GLU A 235 -3.27 9.75 4.97
CA GLU A 235 -4.27 8.68 5.07
C GLU A 235 -5.41 8.83 4.04
N PRO A 236 -6.00 7.70 3.56
CA PRO A 236 -7.18 7.74 2.73
C PRO A 236 -8.38 8.26 3.53
N LEU A 237 -9.17 9.15 2.94
CA LEU A 237 -10.35 9.75 3.58
C LEU A 237 -11.65 9.08 3.15
N PHE A 238 -11.85 8.97 1.84
CA PHE A 238 -13.02 8.34 1.25
C PHE A 238 -12.71 7.91 -0.18
N PHE A 239 -13.60 7.14 -0.74
CA PHE A 239 -13.52 6.66 -2.12
C PHE A 239 -14.80 6.94 -2.89
N GLU A 240 -14.68 6.94 -4.21
CA GLU A 240 -15.77 6.97 -5.18
C GLU A 240 -15.62 5.87 -6.21
N LYS A 241 -16.76 5.39 -6.69
CA LYS A 241 -16.85 4.46 -7.81
C LYS A 241 -17.82 5.03 -8.84
N TYR A 242 -17.46 4.96 -10.10
CA TYR A 242 -18.31 5.47 -11.18
C TYR A 242 -18.07 4.70 -12.49
N PRO A 243 -19.04 4.73 -13.42
CA PRO A 243 -18.95 3.99 -14.67
C PRO A 243 -17.66 4.25 -15.46
N GLY A 244 -17.17 3.21 -16.12
CA GLY A 244 -15.92 3.27 -16.88
C GLY A 244 -15.96 4.24 -18.05
N SER A 245 -17.13 4.54 -18.59
CA SER A 245 -17.35 5.52 -19.68
C SER A 245 -17.24 6.98 -19.24
N LEU A 246 -17.43 7.28 -17.95
CA LEU A 246 -17.34 8.64 -17.42
C LEU A 246 -15.88 9.07 -17.27
N ASN A 247 -15.60 10.31 -17.70
CA ASN A 247 -14.26 10.86 -17.53
C ASN A 247 -14.06 11.49 -16.14
N ASP A 248 -12.81 11.53 -15.71
CA ASP A 248 -12.43 12.05 -14.39
C ASP A 248 -12.81 13.53 -14.20
N ILE A 249 -12.85 14.32 -15.28
CA ILE A 249 -13.14 15.76 -15.21
C ILE A 249 -14.56 16.00 -14.70
N SER A 250 -15.56 15.27 -15.23
CA SER A 250 -16.96 15.44 -14.86
C SER A 250 -17.26 14.93 -13.44
N GLN A 251 -16.47 14.02 -12.90
CA GLN A 251 -16.66 13.47 -11.56
C GLN A 251 -16.05 14.33 -10.44
N LEU A 252 -15.17 15.27 -10.78
CA LEU A 252 -14.51 16.10 -9.79
C LEU A 252 -15.50 16.87 -8.91
N GLN A 253 -16.56 17.45 -9.49
CA GLN A 253 -17.53 18.25 -8.73
C GLN A 253 -18.26 17.43 -7.67
N PHE A 254 -18.67 16.20 -7.99
CA PHE A 254 -19.28 15.27 -7.02
C PHE A 254 -18.33 14.96 -5.86
N MET A 255 -17.07 14.77 -6.15
CA MET A 255 -16.07 14.50 -5.13
C MET A 255 -15.84 15.71 -4.22
N LEU A 256 -15.81 16.92 -4.80
CA LEU A 256 -15.69 18.18 -4.05
C LEU A 256 -16.86 18.36 -3.07
N ASP A 257 -18.08 18.09 -3.54
CA ASP A 257 -19.30 18.16 -2.72
C ASP A 257 -19.27 17.12 -1.61
N LYS A 258 -18.85 15.90 -1.91
CA LYS A 258 -18.70 14.84 -0.92
C LYS A 258 -17.69 15.21 0.17
N ALA A 259 -16.53 15.76 -0.22
CA ALA A 259 -15.53 16.24 0.73
C ALA A 259 -16.10 17.31 1.67
N SER A 260 -16.89 18.26 1.12
CA SER A 260 -17.59 19.26 1.91
C SER A 260 -18.61 18.64 2.88
N GLY A 261 -19.33 17.61 2.43
CA GLY A 261 -20.32 16.89 3.23
C GLY A 261 -19.75 16.23 4.51
N TYR A 262 -18.46 15.88 4.52
CA TYR A 262 -17.78 15.38 5.71
C TYR A 262 -17.42 16.48 6.74
N GLY A 263 -17.79 17.74 6.51
CA GLY A 263 -17.64 18.82 7.48
C GLY A 263 -16.25 19.44 7.57
N TYR A 264 -15.37 19.22 6.59
CA TYR A 264 -14.08 19.89 6.50
C TYR A 264 -14.27 21.40 6.28
N LYS A 265 -13.67 22.26 7.14
CA LYS A 265 -13.93 23.71 7.14
C LYS A 265 -13.26 24.47 5.99
N LYS A 266 -12.00 24.15 5.73
CA LYS A 266 -11.21 24.75 4.65
C LYS A 266 -10.52 23.66 3.87
N ILE A 267 -10.90 23.50 2.62
CA ILE A 267 -10.43 22.43 1.75
C ILE A 267 -9.58 23.01 0.64
N GLY A 268 -8.37 22.47 0.48
CA GLY A 268 -7.55 22.63 -0.69
C GLY A 268 -7.45 21.32 -1.44
N PHE A 269 -7.41 21.36 -2.77
CA PHE A 269 -7.27 20.17 -3.59
C PHE A 269 -5.96 20.17 -4.36
N ILE A 270 -5.30 19.02 -4.37
CA ILE A 270 -4.12 18.77 -5.18
C ILE A 270 -4.57 17.84 -6.31
N LEU A 271 -4.58 18.36 -7.51
CA LEU A 271 -5.17 17.69 -8.67
C LEU A 271 -4.12 17.41 -9.73
N ASP A 272 -4.29 16.28 -10.43
CA ASP A 272 -3.50 16.01 -11.62
C ASP A 272 -3.93 16.93 -12.77
N ARG A 273 -3.03 17.10 -13.73
CA ARG A 273 -3.26 17.84 -14.97
C ARG A 273 -4.52 17.38 -15.73
N GLY A 274 -4.93 16.12 -15.52
CA GLY A 274 -6.15 15.55 -16.12
C GLY A 274 -7.44 16.21 -15.67
N TYR A 275 -7.46 16.83 -14.49
CA TYR A 275 -8.64 17.52 -13.92
C TYR A 275 -8.70 19.01 -14.27
N PHE A 276 -7.70 19.52 -15.01
CA PHE A 276 -7.65 20.93 -15.36
C PHE A 276 -8.67 21.26 -16.45
N SER A 277 -9.73 21.98 -16.09
CA SER A 277 -10.71 22.58 -17.01
C SER A 277 -11.19 23.92 -16.48
N CYS A 278 -11.73 24.75 -17.37
CA CYS A 278 -12.28 26.04 -16.98
C CYS A 278 -13.44 25.87 -15.98
N GLU A 279 -14.34 24.92 -16.25
CA GLU A 279 -15.50 24.64 -15.42
C GLU A 279 -15.10 24.22 -14.02
N ASN A 280 -14.10 23.33 -13.89
CA ASN A 280 -13.62 22.86 -12.59
C ASN A 280 -12.97 23.97 -11.77
N ILE A 281 -12.16 24.82 -12.40
CA ILE A 281 -11.55 25.99 -11.73
C ILE A 281 -12.63 26.97 -11.26
N GLN A 282 -13.60 27.29 -12.11
CA GLN A 282 -14.73 28.19 -11.76
C GLN A 282 -15.59 27.59 -10.64
N TYR A 283 -15.82 26.28 -10.66
CA TYR A 283 -16.56 25.59 -9.60
C TYR A 283 -15.83 25.67 -8.25
N MET A 284 -14.53 25.39 -8.23
CA MET A 284 -13.71 25.51 -7.01
C MET A 284 -13.72 26.96 -6.48
N ASP A 285 -13.63 27.96 -7.36
CA ASP A 285 -13.71 29.36 -6.96
C ASP A 285 -15.07 29.72 -6.36
N LYS A 286 -16.16 29.24 -6.96
CA LYS A 286 -17.53 29.47 -6.48
C LYS A 286 -17.73 28.87 -5.09
N CYS A 287 -17.17 27.68 -4.85
CA CYS A 287 -17.27 26.98 -3.57
C CYS A 287 -16.23 27.45 -2.53
N GLY A 288 -15.30 28.33 -2.90
CA GLY A 288 -14.25 28.82 -2.01
C GLY A 288 -13.15 27.79 -1.73
N TYR A 289 -13.00 26.76 -2.56
CA TYR A 289 -11.96 25.76 -2.45
C TYR A 289 -10.63 26.29 -2.98
N SER A 290 -9.57 25.94 -2.28
CA SER A 290 -8.20 26.19 -2.75
C SER A 290 -7.74 25.04 -3.67
N PHE A 291 -6.83 25.35 -4.59
CA PHE A 291 -6.27 24.30 -5.43
C PHE A 291 -4.78 24.48 -5.71
N VAL A 292 -4.14 23.35 -5.99
CA VAL A 292 -2.79 23.21 -6.54
C VAL A 292 -2.89 22.26 -7.71
N ILE A 293 -2.59 22.71 -8.92
CA ILE A 293 -2.79 21.91 -10.13
C ILE A 293 -1.68 22.18 -11.16
N MET A 294 -1.23 21.13 -11.84
CA MET A 294 -0.34 21.28 -12.98
C MET A 294 -1.18 21.66 -14.22
N VAL A 295 -0.76 22.71 -14.90
CA VAL A 295 -1.50 23.23 -16.05
C VAL A 295 -1.35 22.32 -17.25
N LYS A 296 -2.49 22.00 -17.90
CA LYS A 296 -2.57 21.28 -19.16
C LYS A 296 -3.44 22.08 -20.15
N GLY A 297 -3.07 22.09 -21.42
CA GLY A 297 -3.91 22.72 -22.46
C GLY A 297 -3.82 24.25 -22.58
N MET A 298 -3.08 24.90 -21.67
CA MET A 298 -2.77 26.34 -21.76
C MET A 298 -1.32 26.57 -22.19
N SER A 299 -0.86 25.81 -23.16
CA SER A 299 0.53 25.86 -23.62
C SER A 299 0.95 27.26 -24.11
N ALA A 300 0.04 27.99 -24.79
CA ALA A 300 0.33 29.34 -25.26
C ALA A 300 0.69 30.28 -24.10
N LEU A 301 -0.20 30.40 -23.08
CA LEU A 301 0.02 31.25 -21.91
C LEU A 301 1.25 30.80 -21.11
N VAL A 302 1.36 29.53 -20.81
CA VAL A 302 2.48 29.01 -19.99
C VAL A 302 3.80 29.18 -20.74
N ASN A 303 3.84 28.93 -22.05
CA ASN A 303 5.04 29.12 -22.86
C ASN A 303 5.46 30.59 -22.94
N GLU A 304 4.49 31.51 -23.07
CA GLU A 304 4.75 32.95 -23.02
C GLU A 304 5.37 33.36 -21.68
N LEU A 305 4.73 32.96 -20.56
CA LEU A 305 5.23 33.24 -19.21
C LEU A 305 6.64 32.65 -18.97
N ILE A 306 6.90 31.46 -19.50
CA ILE A 306 8.24 30.85 -19.42
C ILE A 306 9.25 31.68 -20.22
N LEU A 307 8.95 32.01 -21.48
CA LEU A 307 9.88 32.75 -22.34
C LEU A 307 10.17 34.15 -21.79
N GLU A 308 9.16 34.86 -21.27
CA GLU A 308 9.34 36.16 -20.61
C GLU A 308 10.21 36.10 -19.36
N ASN A 309 10.22 34.97 -18.66
CA ASN A 309 10.94 34.80 -17.40
C ASN A 309 12.23 34.00 -17.55
N LYS A 310 12.49 33.41 -18.71
CA LYS A 310 13.70 32.63 -19.01
C LYS A 310 14.98 33.45 -18.76
N GLY A 311 15.98 32.83 -18.17
CA GLY A 311 17.23 33.48 -17.79
C GLY A 311 17.16 34.31 -16.50
N THR A 312 15.97 34.46 -15.89
CA THR A 312 15.82 35.29 -14.69
C THR A 312 15.94 34.52 -13.38
N PHE A 313 15.68 33.21 -13.38
CA PHE A 313 15.67 32.40 -12.14
C PHE A 313 16.48 31.11 -12.21
N GLU A 314 16.75 30.61 -13.41
CA GLU A 314 17.57 29.43 -13.62
C GLU A 314 19.01 29.71 -13.16
N ASN A 315 19.67 28.71 -12.62
CA ASN A 315 21.06 28.76 -12.11
C ASN A 315 21.29 29.78 -10.98
N LYS A 316 20.24 30.42 -10.44
CA LYS A 316 20.36 31.30 -9.27
C LYS A 316 20.14 30.52 -8.00
N ARG A 317 21.14 30.53 -7.10
CA ARG A 317 21.08 29.76 -5.85
C ARG A 317 19.85 30.07 -5.00
N VAL A 318 19.35 31.31 -5.00
CA VAL A 318 18.17 31.74 -4.25
C VAL A 318 16.88 31.05 -4.73
N ASN A 319 16.85 30.63 -5.99
CA ASN A 319 15.71 29.96 -6.61
C ASN A 319 15.85 28.43 -6.64
N ASN A 320 16.97 27.90 -6.15
CA ASN A 320 17.23 26.46 -6.15
C ASN A 320 16.42 25.77 -5.06
N ILE A 321 15.64 24.79 -5.50
CA ILE A 321 14.88 23.88 -4.63
C ILE A 321 15.59 22.51 -4.72
N TYR A 322 16.62 22.38 -3.91
CA TYR A 322 17.58 21.27 -3.97
C TYR A 322 16.90 19.89 -3.81
N GLU A 323 15.92 19.80 -2.93
CA GLU A 323 15.21 18.56 -2.63
C GLU A 323 14.52 17.95 -3.86
N TYR A 324 14.18 18.79 -4.85
CA TYR A 324 13.49 18.38 -6.09
C TYR A 324 14.35 18.54 -7.35
N GLY A 325 15.57 19.06 -7.20
CA GLY A 325 16.50 19.27 -8.32
C GLY A 325 15.97 20.26 -9.36
N VAL A 326 15.27 21.31 -8.91
CA VAL A 326 14.69 22.34 -9.78
C VAL A 326 14.99 23.74 -9.30
N TYR A 327 14.93 24.70 -10.21
CA TYR A 327 14.85 26.12 -9.92
C TYR A 327 13.41 26.58 -10.04
N GLY A 328 12.93 27.42 -9.13
CA GLY A 328 11.53 27.85 -9.10
C GLY A 328 11.35 29.36 -8.95
N LYS A 329 10.39 29.94 -9.66
CA LYS A 329 9.99 31.34 -9.56
C LYS A 329 8.47 31.44 -9.52
N THR A 330 7.93 32.28 -8.62
CA THR A 330 6.49 32.55 -8.55
C THR A 330 6.19 33.89 -9.20
N ILE A 331 5.18 33.91 -10.07
CA ILE A 331 4.63 35.11 -10.69
C ILE A 331 3.12 35.16 -10.50
N ARG A 332 2.51 36.32 -10.67
CA ARG A 332 1.05 36.51 -10.61
C ARG A 332 0.55 36.81 -12.02
N HIS A 333 -0.46 36.08 -12.44
CA HIS A 333 -1.12 36.30 -13.73
C HIS A 333 -2.56 35.81 -13.67
N LYS A 334 -3.41 36.30 -14.56
CA LYS A 334 -4.76 35.79 -14.77
C LYS A 334 -4.70 34.44 -15.50
N LEU A 335 -5.50 33.47 -15.06
CA LEU A 335 -5.55 32.15 -15.71
C LEU A 335 -6.34 32.24 -17.04
N TYR A 336 -7.44 32.99 -17.04
CA TYR A 336 -8.25 33.30 -18.22
C TYR A 336 -8.39 34.80 -18.34
N ALA A 337 -8.53 35.30 -19.57
CA ALA A 337 -8.74 36.75 -19.82
C ALA A 337 -9.99 37.29 -19.11
N SER A 338 -11.02 36.46 -18.95
CA SER A 338 -12.26 36.77 -18.25
C SER A 338 -12.13 36.75 -16.70
N ASP A 339 -11.03 36.26 -16.16
CA ASP A 339 -10.88 36.14 -14.70
C ASP A 339 -10.79 37.50 -14.02
N LYS A 340 -11.51 37.63 -12.91
CA LYS A 340 -11.41 38.80 -12.03
C LYS A 340 -10.21 38.71 -11.08
N LYS A 341 -9.73 37.50 -10.79
CA LYS A 341 -8.64 37.22 -9.86
C LYS A 341 -7.38 36.79 -10.60
N GLU A 342 -6.24 37.23 -10.12
CA GLU A 342 -4.96 36.68 -10.49
C GLU A 342 -4.67 35.40 -9.69
N ARG A 343 -3.89 34.50 -10.30
CA ARG A 343 -3.40 33.27 -9.69
C ARG A 343 -1.90 33.32 -9.54
N TYR A 344 -1.35 32.39 -8.79
CA TYR A 344 0.09 32.25 -8.58
C TYR A 344 0.59 31.14 -9.51
N PHE A 345 1.37 31.54 -10.51
CA PHE A 345 2.04 30.63 -11.43
C PHE A 345 3.45 30.39 -10.90
N HIS A 346 3.74 29.15 -10.60
CA HIS A 346 5.04 28.70 -10.15
C HIS A 346 5.73 28.05 -11.34
N LEU A 347 6.67 28.78 -11.93
CA LEU A 347 7.48 28.33 -13.04
C LEU A 347 8.68 27.56 -12.49
N TYR A 348 8.96 26.40 -13.05
CA TYR A 348 10.08 25.57 -12.67
C TYR A 348 10.95 25.24 -13.87
N HIS A 349 12.25 25.10 -13.63
CA HIS A 349 13.23 24.60 -14.57
C HIS A 349 14.04 23.45 -13.94
N SER A 350 14.18 22.33 -14.66
CA SER A 350 14.96 21.16 -14.25
C SER A 350 15.99 20.83 -15.31
N ILE A 351 17.27 20.87 -14.95
CA ILE A 351 18.39 20.57 -15.86
C ILE A 351 18.31 19.12 -16.37
N SER A 352 17.97 18.17 -15.50
CA SER A 352 17.85 16.76 -15.90
C SER A 352 16.69 16.52 -16.88
N LYS A 353 15.56 17.21 -16.68
CA LYS A 353 14.41 17.17 -17.59
C LYS A 353 14.73 17.86 -18.92
N GLU A 354 15.40 18.99 -18.87
CA GLU A 354 15.85 19.71 -20.08
C GLU A 354 16.71 18.82 -20.97
N SER A 355 17.75 18.18 -20.41
CA SER A 355 18.61 17.27 -21.16
C SER A 355 17.85 16.13 -21.81
N ALA A 356 16.92 15.50 -21.07
CA ALA A 356 16.11 14.40 -21.59
C ALA A 356 15.16 14.87 -22.72
N GLU A 357 14.47 15.98 -22.53
CA GLU A 357 13.54 16.51 -23.53
C GLU A 357 14.25 17.01 -24.79
N ARG A 358 15.43 17.66 -24.66
CA ARG A 358 16.24 18.05 -25.82
C ARG A 358 16.64 16.85 -26.65
N ILE A 359 17.14 15.78 -26.02
CA ILE A 359 17.51 14.55 -26.74
C ILE A 359 16.29 13.95 -27.44
N GLU A 360 15.12 13.96 -26.80
CA GLU A 360 13.88 13.44 -27.40
C GLU A 360 13.45 14.26 -28.62
N ILE A 361 13.48 15.60 -28.52
CA ILE A 361 13.14 16.51 -29.63
C ILE A 361 14.10 16.27 -30.80
N GLU A 362 15.39 16.30 -30.58
CA GLU A 362 16.42 16.10 -31.61
C GLU A 362 16.28 14.72 -32.30
N ASN A 363 16.08 13.66 -31.51
CA ASN A 363 15.86 12.32 -32.06
C ASN A 363 14.60 12.25 -32.92
N ARG A 364 13.51 12.89 -32.48
CA ARG A 364 12.24 12.95 -33.21
C ARG A 364 12.43 13.67 -34.55
N ILE A 365 13.05 14.84 -34.55
CA ILE A 365 13.30 15.61 -35.76
C ILE A 365 14.19 14.82 -36.73
N ASN A 366 15.25 14.20 -36.24
CA ASN A 366 16.15 13.38 -37.06
C ASN A 366 15.42 12.17 -37.67
N GLN A 367 14.61 11.44 -36.89
CA GLN A 367 13.79 10.33 -37.41
C GLN A 367 12.79 10.78 -38.46
N MET A 368 12.12 11.92 -38.24
CA MET A 368 11.19 12.49 -39.22
C MET A 368 11.92 12.86 -40.52
N THR A 369 13.09 13.50 -40.41
CA THR A 369 13.92 13.86 -41.57
C THR A 369 14.35 12.62 -42.36
N GLN A 370 14.81 11.57 -41.68
CA GLN A 370 15.19 10.31 -42.33
C GLN A 370 13.98 9.63 -43.00
N TYR A 371 12.82 9.68 -42.36
CA TYR A 371 11.57 9.14 -42.94
C TYR A 371 11.20 9.90 -44.20
N LEU A 372 11.18 11.23 -44.18
CA LEU A 372 10.86 12.08 -45.32
C LEU A 372 11.82 11.83 -46.49
N LYS A 373 13.12 11.70 -46.25
CA LYS A 373 14.14 11.40 -47.29
C LYS A 373 13.87 10.10 -48.03
N LYS A 374 13.30 9.05 -47.39
CA LYS A 374 12.95 7.77 -48.05
C LYS A 374 11.84 7.91 -49.10
N TYR A 375 11.05 8.97 -49.03
CA TYR A 375 9.93 9.22 -49.94
C TYR A 375 10.21 10.35 -50.92
N GLN A 376 11.43 10.84 -51.00
CA GLN A 376 11.84 11.84 -51.99
C GLN A 376 11.59 11.31 -53.42
N ASN A 377 11.05 12.16 -54.27
CA ASN A 377 10.64 11.85 -55.64
C ASN A 377 9.50 10.81 -55.78
N LYS A 378 8.71 10.59 -54.70
CA LYS A 378 7.54 9.75 -54.73
C LYS A 378 6.28 10.55 -54.44
N VAL A 379 5.17 10.14 -55.02
CA VAL A 379 3.87 10.72 -54.70
C VAL A 379 3.41 10.17 -53.35
N LYS A 380 3.44 11.03 -52.34
CA LYS A 380 2.99 10.70 -50.99
C LYS A 380 2.62 11.97 -50.23
N GLU A 381 1.44 11.95 -49.60
CA GLU A 381 1.04 12.95 -48.63
C GLU A 381 1.51 12.58 -47.22
N PHE A 382 1.88 13.59 -46.46
CA PHE A 382 2.31 13.46 -45.07
C PHE A 382 1.29 14.16 -44.15
N GLY A 383 1.06 13.58 -43.00
CA GLY A 383 0.09 14.11 -42.04
C GLY A 383 0.58 15.39 -41.30
N PRO A 384 -0.32 16.07 -40.59
CA PRO A 384 -0.06 17.39 -39.94
C PRO A 384 1.10 17.36 -38.94
N GLY A 385 1.45 16.17 -38.42
CA GLY A 385 2.61 16.01 -37.53
C GLY A 385 3.95 16.36 -38.21
N PHE A 386 4.08 16.11 -39.51
CA PHE A 386 5.26 16.50 -40.28
C PHE A 386 5.23 17.98 -40.64
N GLU A 387 4.06 18.51 -41.04
CA GLU A 387 3.88 19.93 -41.40
C GLU A 387 4.16 20.87 -40.22
N LYS A 388 4.04 20.39 -38.99
CA LYS A 388 4.40 21.16 -37.80
C LYS A 388 5.86 21.60 -37.84
N TYR A 389 6.75 20.67 -38.22
CA TYR A 389 8.21 20.85 -38.14
C TYR A 389 8.89 21.09 -39.49
N PHE A 390 8.21 20.82 -40.61
CA PHE A 390 8.77 20.90 -41.95
C PHE A 390 7.80 21.63 -42.91
N ASN A 391 8.37 22.49 -43.75
CA ASN A 391 7.73 22.91 -44.99
C ASN A 391 7.97 21.78 -45.98
N LEU A 392 6.91 21.19 -46.49
CA LEU A 392 6.96 20.06 -47.43
C LEU A 392 6.79 20.60 -48.85
N HIS A 393 7.81 20.44 -49.69
CA HIS A 393 7.83 20.90 -51.06
C HIS A 393 7.45 19.77 -52.00
N TYR A 394 6.50 20.03 -52.91
CA TYR A 394 5.99 19.09 -53.91
C TYR A 394 6.17 19.63 -55.31
N ASP A 395 6.41 18.76 -56.29
CA ASP A 395 6.41 19.13 -57.70
C ASP A 395 4.97 19.43 -58.16
N GLU A 396 4.75 20.57 -58.82
CA GLU A 396 3.41 21.03 -59.21
C GLU A 396 2.73 20.10 -60.23
N LYS A 397 3.49 19.42 -61.08
CA LYS A 397 2.95 18.56 -62.16
C LYS A 397 2.76 17.11 -61.71
N SER A 398 3.76 16.55 -61.07
CA SER A 398 3.76 15.12 -60.69
C SER A 398 3.21 14.88 -59.29
N GLN A 399 3.00 15.94 -58.50
CA GLN A 399 2.64 15.85 -57.08
C GLN A 399 3.66 14.98 -56.25
N ALA A 400 4.85 14.80 -56.80
CA ALA A 400 5.90 14.07 -56.10
C ALA A 400 6.53 14.94 -55.02
N PHE A 401 6.81 14.37 -53.87
CA PHE A 401 7.49 15.05 -52.78
C PHE A 401 8.96 15.31 -53.16
N ILE A 402 9.37 16.59 -53.12
CA ILE A 402 10.73 17.00 -53.51
C ILE A 402 11.68 16.94 -52.32
N LEU A 403 11.42 17.76 -51.29
CA LEU A 403 12.29 17.87 -50.13
C LEU A 403 11.56 18.44 -48.90
N PRO A 404 11.99 18.08 -47.70
CA PRO A 404 11.59 18.74 -46.48
C PRO A 404 12.51 19.91 -46.17
N GLU A 405 11.96 21.05 -45.81
CA GLU A 405 12.68 22.18 -45.25
C GLU A 405 12.29 22.30 -43.77
N GLU A 406 13.26 22.20 -42.87
CA GLU A 406 12.99 22.28 -41.44
C GLU A 406 12.58 23.68 -41.02
N ARG A 407 11.49 23.77 -40.24
CA ARG A 407 11.04 25.00 -39.59
C ARG A 407 11.87 25.26 -38.34
N CYS A 408 13.13 25.70 -38.53
CA CYS A 408 14.09 25.87 -37.42
C CYS A 408 13.51 26.67 -36.25
N SER A 409 12.76 27.76 -36.53
CA SER A 409 12.17 28.58 -35.46
C SER A 409 11.15 27.85 -34.59
N VAL A 410 10.46 26.82 -35.12
CA VAL A 410 9.54 25.97 -34.35
C VAL A 410 10.31 25.00 -33.47
N VAL A 411 11.35 24.38 -34.03
CA VAL A 411 12.22 23.44 -33.30
C VAL A 411 12.98 24.17 -32.19
N GLU A 412 13.58 25.31 -32.49
CA GLU A 412 14.29 26.15 -31.51
C GLU A 412 13.37 26.58 -30.37
N ARG A 413 12.13 26.98 -30.68
CA ARG A 413 11.14 27.32 -29.65
C ARG A 413 10.79 26.14 -28.75
N GLU A 414 10.66 24.91 -29.27
CA GLU A 414 10.47 23.71 -28.43
C GLU A 414 11.70 23.42 -27.57
N LEU A 415 12.89 23.56 -28.13
CA LEU A 415 14.15 23.40 -27.39
C LEU A 415 14.31 24.45 -26.28
N ASP A 416 13.84 25.67 -26.53
CA ASP A 416 13.85 26.75 -25.55
C ASP A 416 12.91 26.54 -24.37
N LEU A 417 11.87 25.73 -24.55
CA LEU A 417 10.90 25.37 -23.53
C LEU A 417 11.24 24.06 -22.82
N ALA A 418 12.28 23.33 -23.28
CA ALA A 418 12.69 22.08 -22.68
C ALA A 418 13.12 22.27 -21.21
N GLY A 419 12.71 21.35 -20.34
CA GLY A 419 13.03 21.39 -18.93
C GLY A 419 12.07 22.20 -18.07
N TYR A 420 11.20 23.00 -18.67
CA TYR A 420 10.24 23.83 -17.92
C TYR A 420 8.91 23.12 -17.66
N PHE A 421 8.26 23.53 -16.57
CA PHE A 421 6.88 23.16 -16.25
C PHE A 421 6.29 24.19 -15.29
N CYS A 422 4.95 24.18 -15.17
CA CYS A 422 4.24 25.17 -14.37
C CYS A 422 3.20 24.50 -13.47
N ILE A 423 3.15 24.95 -12.20
CA ILE A 423 2.08 24.65 -11.26
C ILE A 423 1.34 25.95 -10.96
N VAL A 424 0.01 25.88 -10.93
CA VAL A 424 -0.85 27.02 -10.57
C VAL A 424 -1.50 26.77 -9.23
N THR A 425 -1.49 27.80 -8.37
CA THR A 425 -2.19 27.75 -7.09
C THR A 425 -3.17 28.91 -6.96
N SER A 426 -4.29 28.65 -6.29
CA SER A 426 -5.28 29.69 -5.96
C SER A 426 -4.83 30.60 -4.83
N GLU A 427 -3.89 30.15 -4.01
CA GLU A 427 -3.40 30.86 -2.85
C GLU A 427 -1.93 31.23 -2.99
N LYS A 428 -1.56 32.29 -2.25
CA LYS A 428 -0.16 32.76 -2.18
C LYS A 428 0.70 31.74 -1.46
N MET A 429 1.71 31.23 -2.13
CA MET A 429 2.78 30.41 -1.57
C MET A 429 4.06 30.59 -2.39
N SER A 430 5.19 30.18 -1.85
CA SER A 430 6.45 30.15 -2.56
C SER A 430 6.49 29.01 -3.59
N ALA A 431 7.40 29.09 -4.57
CA ALA A 431 7.62 28.00 -5.51
C ALA A 431 8.03 26.69 -4.78
N LYS A 432 8.78 26.80 -3.68
CA LYS A 432 9.14 25.64 -2.86
C LYS A 432 7.91 24.98 -2.24
N GLU A 433 7.06 25.74 -1.55
CA GLU A 433 5.83 25.20 -0.94
C GLU A 433 4.88 24.60 -1.98
N ALA A 434 4.76 25.23 -3.15
CA ALA A 434 3.86 24.75 -4.21
C ALA A 434 4.31 23.40 -4.78
N ILE A 435 5.62 23.21 -5.03
CA ILE A 435 6.11 21.92 -5.53
C ILE A 435 6.10 20.84 -4.44
N GLU A 436 6.40 21.17 -3.19
CA GLU A 436 6.28 20.26 -2.05
C GLU A 436 4.85 19.73 -1.93
N LEU A 437 3.89 20.64 -1.98
CA LEU A 437 2.48 20.31 -1.88
C LEU A 437 2.01 19.50 -3.11
N TYR A 438 2.39 19.89 -4.32
CA TYR A 438 2.06 19.12 -5.52
C TYR A 438 2.68 17.71 -5.51
N LYS A 439 3.93 17.59 -5.06
CA LYS A 439 4.64 16.31 -4.97
C LYS A 439 4.13 15.42 -3.83
N SER A 440 3.43 15.96 -2.85
CA SER A 440 2.76 15.15 -1.82
C SER A 440 1.72 14.19 -2.43
N ARG A 441 1.22 14.48 -3.63
CA ARG A 441 0.37 13.59 -4.44
C ARG A 441 1.03 12.26 -4.82
N ASP A 442 2.36 12.19 -4.90
CA ASP A 442 3.08 10.95 -5.24
C ASP A 442 2.73 9.80 -4.29
N VAL A 443 2.18 10.10 -3.11
CA VAL A 443 1.72 9.08 -2.16
C VAL A 443 0.44 8.40 -2.66
N SER A 444 -0.52 9.16 -3.21
CA SER A 444 -1.74 8.57 -3.81
C SER A 444 -1.43 7.69 -5.02
N GLU A 445 -0.49 8.07 -5.88
CA GLU A 445 -0.03 7.21 -6.98
C GLU A 445 0.58 5.89 -6.48
N LYS A 446 1.34 5.95 -5.37
CA LYS A 446 1.90 4.75 -4.72
C LYS A 446 0.83 3.89 -4.07
N LEU A 447 -0.25 4.51 -3.54
CA LEU A 447 -1.41 3.78 -3.03
C LEU A 447 -2.06 2.95 -4.12
N PHE A 448 -2.38 3.54 -5.28
CA PHE A 448 -2.98 2.81 -6.40
C PHE A 448 -2.07 1.74 -6.98
N ARG A 449 -0.77 2.00 -7.06
CA ARG A 449 0.19 0.96 -7.44
C ARG A 449 0.17 -0.18 -6.41
N GLY A 450 0.12 0.17 -5.11
CA GLY A 450 -0.01 -0.78 -4.02
C GLY A 450 -1.30 -1.59 -4.10
N ASP A 451 -2.41 -0.92 -4.37
CA ASP A 451 -3.73 -1.52 -4.54
C ASP A 451 -3.75 -2.55 -5.68
N LYS A 452 -3.36 -2.14 -6.87
CA LYS A 452 -3.34 -3.02 -8.05
C LYS A 452 -2.36 -4.18 -7.95
N SER A 453 -1.15 -3.94 -7.43
CA SER A 453 -0.05 -4.90 -7.47
C SER A 453 0.03 -5.79 -6.23
N TYR A 454 -0.39 -5.28 -5.06
CA TYR A 454 -0.14 -5.92 -3.77
C TYR A 454 -1.40 -6.16 -2.93
N LEU A 455 -2.58 -5.75 -3.39
CA LEU A 455 -3.86 -6.18 -2.84
C LEU A 455 -4.62 -7.08 -3.83
N GLY A 456 -4.04 -7.33 -4.99
CA GLY A 456 -4.67 -8.13 -6.04
C GLY A 456 -5.83 -7.44 -6.75
N ASN A 457 -5.97 -6.12 -6.61
CA ASN A 457 -7.16 -5.37 -6.98
C ASN A 457 -7.11 -4.78 -8.40
N LYS A 458 -6.22 -5.27 -9.26
CA LYS A 458 -6.23 -4.93 -10.69
C LYS A 458 -7.56 -5.38 -11.34
N SER A 459 -8.05 -6.55 -10.94
CA SER A 459 -9.34 -7.10 -11.37
C SER A 459 -10.19 -7.47 -10.18
N ILE A 460 -11.43 -6.98 -10.14
CA ILE A 460 -12.42 -7.40 -9.15
C ILE A 460 -13.09 -8.69 -9.64
N ARG A 461 -12.91 -9.76 -8.85
CA ARG A 461 -13.50 -11.08 -9.10
C ARG A 461 -14.79 -11.20 -8.33
N VAL A 462 -15.88 -10.74 -8.89
CA VAL A 462 -17.24 -10.72 -8.32
C VAL A 462 -18.26 -11.05 -9.39
N TYR A 463 -19.47 -11.44 -8.98
CA TYR A 463 -20.56 -11.80 -9.89
C TYR A 463 -21.80 -10.91 -9.72
N SER A 464 -21.88 -10.08 -8.67
CA SER A 464 -23.00 -9.19 -8.39
C SER A 464 -22.52 -7.76 -8.09
N GLU A 465 -23.43 -6.80 -8.22
CA GLU A 465 -23.15 -5.40 -7.88
C GLU A 465 -22.96 -5.21 -6.36
N GLU A 466 -23.71 -5.98 -5.54
CA GLU A 466 -23.59 -6.01 -4.10
C GLU A 466 -22.18 -6.49 -3.68
N SER A 467 -21.75 -7.63 -4.21
CA SER A 467 -20.40 -8.15 -3.95
C SER A 467 -19.30 -7.18 -4.40
N ALA A 468 -19.50 -6.49 -5.53
CA ALA A 468 -18.54 -5.48 -6.01
C ALA A 468 -18.43 -4.31 -5.02
N ARG A 469 -19.56 -3.80 -4.54
CA ARG A 469 -19.61 -2.71 -3.56
C ARG A 469 -18.91 -3.08 -2.26
N ALA A 470 -19.28 -4.25 -1.70
CA ALA A 470 -18.68 -4.77 -0.49
C ALA A 470 -17.17 -4.94 -0.61
N LYS A 471 -16.72 -5.50 -1.72
CA LYS A 471 -15.31 -5.76 -1.97
C LYS A 471 -14.50 -4.47 -2.09
N ILE A 472 -15.03 -3.45 -2.77
CA ILE A 472 -14.43 -2.11 -2.84
C ILE A 472 -14.31 -1.50 -1.44
N PHE A 473 -15.30 -1.70 -0.58
CA PHE A 473 -15.26 -1.21 0.79
C PHE A 473 -14.21 -1.94 1.64
N VAL A 474 -14.14 -3.26 1.58
CA VAL A 474 -13.07 -4.05 2.23
C VAL A 474 -11.69 -3.59 1.76
N GLU A 475 -11.54 -3.38 0.46
CA GLU A 475 -10.33 -2.91 -0.18
C GLU A 475 -9.90 -1.52 0.33
N PHE A 476 -10.86 -0.61 0.50
CA PHE A 476 -10.57 0.72 1.05
C PHE A 476 -10.03 0.62 2.49
N VAL A 477 -10.60 -0.23 3.33
CA VAL A 477 -10.10 -0.46 4.69
C VAL A 477 -8.71 -1.12 4.66
N ALA A 478 -8.49 -2.09 3.79
CA ALA A 478 -7.17 -2.69 3.57
C ALA A 478 -6.14 -1.63 3.13
N MET A 479 -6.56 -0.68 2.29
CA MET A 479 -5.72 0.44 1.85
C MET A 479 -5.35 1.37 3.02
N ILE A 480 -6.27 1.68 3.94
CA ILE A 480 -5.97 2.45 5.17
C ILE A 480 -4.86 1.75 5.96
N VAL A 481 -5.02 0.46 6.25
CA VAL A 481 -4.06 -0.32 7.04
C VAL A 481 -2.70 -0.39 6.36
N ARG A 482 -2.69 -0.69 5.07
CA ARG A 482 -1.47 -0.78 4.27
C ARG A 482 -0.74 0.56 4.12
N CYS A 483 -1.49 1.65 3.98
CA CYS A 483 -0.94 3.00 3.95
C CYS A 483 -0.24 3.33 5.28
N LYS A 484 -0.86 3.03 6.41
CA LYS A 484 -0.27 3.24 7.74
C LYS A 484 1.01 2.41 7.91
N MET A 485 1.00 1.17 7.44
CA MET A 485 2.20 0.33 7.42
C MET A 485 3.33 0.98 6.60
N TYR A 486 3.03 1.46 5.39
CA TYR A 486 4.00 2.15 4.54
C TYR A 486 4.63 3.37 5.23
N ILE A 487 3.81 4.21 5.85
CA ILE A 487 4.27 5.43 6.52
C ILE A 487 5.22 5.10 7.66
N LYS A 488 4.82 4.18 8.54
CA LYS A 488 5.65 3.78 9.70
C LYS A 488 6.99 3.19 9.26
N LEU A 489 7.00 2.33 8.24
CA LEU A 489 8.24 1.79 7.68
C LEU A 489 9.12 2.89 7.08
N LYS A 490 8.53 3.84 6.36
CA LYS A 490 9.27 4.97 5.76
C LYS A 490 9.85 5.91 6.81
N GLU A 491 9.12 6.19 7.89
CA GLU A 491 9.59 7.02 9.00
C GLU A 491 10.76 6.35 9.73
N GLU A 492 10.67 5.05 10.01
CA GLU A 492 11.78 4.35 10.65
C GLU A 492 13.00 4.25 9.72
N MET A 493 12.79 4.01 8.42
CA MET A 493 13.88 3.99 7.44
C MET A 493 14.61 5.34 7.31
N LYS A 494 13.91 6.48 7.50
CA LYS A 494 14.55 7.80 7.53
C LYS A 494 15.51 7.99 8.71
N LYS A 495 15.32 7.25 9.81
CA LYS A 495 16.19 7.28 10.99
C LYS A 495 17.44 6.40 10.85
N LEU A 496 17.48 5.60 9.80
CA LEU A 496 18.58 4.68 9.52
C LEU A 496 19.53 5.30 8.49
N ASP A 497 20.84 5.17 8.69
CA ASP A 497 21.85 5.69 7.76
C ASP A 497 21.92 4.94 6.43
N LYS A 498 21.24 3.81 6.31
CA LYS A 498 21.23 2.93 5.13
C LYS A 498 19.80 2.60 4.68
N LYS A 499 19.58 2.61 3.37
CA LYS A 499 18.34 2.05 2.79
C LYS A 499 18.38 0.53 2.88
N LEU A 500 17.46 -0.05 3.63
CA LEU A 500 17.33 -1.48 3.82
C LEU A 500 16.21 -2.02 2.92
N ASN A 501 16.53 -2.98 2.06
CA ASN A 501 15.59 -3.51 1.06
C ASN A 501 14.35 -4.17 1.69
N TYR A 502 14.49 -4.72 2.89
CA TYR A 502 13.38 -5.35 3.62
C TYR A 502 12.42 -4.36 4.32
N MET A 503 12.66 -3.06 4.22
CA MET A 503 11.79 -2.00 4.75
C MET A 503 10.74 -1.49 3.75
N THR A 504 10.56 -2.16 2.62
CA THR A 504 9.38 -1.95 1.76
C THR A 504 8.21 -2.80 2.26
N VAL A 505 6.96 -2.36 2.08
CA VAL A 505 5.79 -3.10 2.60
C VAL A 505 5.78 -4.57 2.16
N PRO A 506 5.94 -4.94 0.86
CA PRO A 506 5.96 -6.34 0.47
C PRO A 506 7.11 -7.14 1.09
N ALA A 507 8.29 -6.55 1.17
CA ALA A 507 9.45 -7.23 1.74
C ALA A 507 9.34 -7.38 3.27
N ALA A 508 8.78 -6.37 3.95
CA ALA A 508 8.52 -6.43 5.38
C ALA A 508 7.48 -7.51 5.72
N ILE A 509 6.39 -7.63 4.95
CA ILE A 509 5.41 -8.70 5.09
C ILE A 509 6.10 -10.06 4.95
N LYS A 510 6.85 -10.29 3.85
CA LYS A 510 7.57 -11.55 3.63
C LYS A 510 8.54 -11.90 4.77
N GLU A 511 9.16 -10.91 5.39
CA GLU A 511 10.07 -11.14 6.52
C GLU A 511 9.31 -11.40 7.83
N LEU A 512 8.18 -10.72 8.04
CA LEU A 512 7.31 -10.94 9.20
C LEU A 512 6.59 -12.30 9.14
N GLU A 513 6.20 -12.76 7.95
CA GLU A 513 5.58 -14.08 7.75
C GLU A 513 6.47 -15.26 8.21
N LYS A 514 7.76 -15.04 8.38
CA LYS A 514 8.69 -16.01 8.96
C LYS A 514 8.63 -16.09 10.50
N ILE A 515 7.86 -15.23 11.15
CA ILE A 515 7.57 -15.35 12.57
C ILE A 515 6.41 -16.32 12.71
N GLU A 516 6.72 -17.54 13.12
CA GLU A 516 5.78 -18.67 13.14
C GLU A 516 5.55 -19.20 14.54
N MET A 517 4.37 -19.73 14.77
CA MET A 517 4.02 -20.52 15.94
C MET A 517 3.73 -21.96 15.52
N VAL A 518 4.36 -22.90 16.20
CA VAL A 518 4.20 -24.33 15.92
C VAL A 518 3.43 -24.99 17.04
N ARG A 519 2.42 -25.78 16.68
CA ARG A 519 1.64 -26.60 17.59
C ARG A 519 2.50 -27.78 18.04
N GLN A 520 2.70 -27.89 19.34
CA GLN A 520 3.49 -28.96 19.94
C GLN A 520 2.62 -30.17 20.33
N LEU A 521 3.23 -31.22 20.82
CA LEU A 521 2.56 -32.46 21.16
C LEU A 521 1.44 -32.31 22.23
N ASP A 522 1.49 -31.24 23.00
CA ASP A 522 0.46 -30.84 23.95
C ASP A 522 -0.68 -29.99 23.34
N ASN A 523 -0.75 -29.93 22.02
CA ASN A 523 -1.70 -29.12 21.27
C ASN A 523 -1.61 -27.60 21.54
N ILE A 524 -0.52 -27.12 22.13
CA ILE A 524 -0.31 -25.70 22.40
C ILE A 524 0.62 -25.11 21.34
N TYR A 525 0.20 -24.00 20.74
CA TYR A 525 1.02 -23.25 19.79
C TYR A 525 2.08 -22.41 20.53
N ARG A 526 3.32 -22.50 20.10
CA ARG A 526 4.46 -21.73 20.65
C ARG A 526 5.31 -21.18 19.53
N LEU A 527 5.95 -20.03 19.79
CA LEU A 527 6.93 -19.49 18.83
C LEU A 527 7.98 -20.54 18.49
N ASP A 528 8.21 -20.75 17.19
CA ASP A 528 9.17 -21.72 16.67
C ASP A 528 10.60 -21.29 17.00
N HIS A 529 10.94 -20.03 16.72
CA HIS A 529 12.28 -19.49 16.94
C HIS A 529 12.27 -18.05 17.45
N ALA A 530 13.44 -17.56 17.84
CA ALA A 530 13.61 -16.18 18.30
C ALA A 530 13.52 -15.20 17.13
N VAL A 531 12.96 -14.00 17.39
CA VAL A 531 12.87 -12.90 16.42
C VAL A 531 14.27 -12.51 15.93
N THR A 532 14.47 -12.53 14.62
CA THR A 532 15.75 -12.22 13.96
C THR A 532 16.09 -10.72 13.99
N ALA A 533 17.34 -10.37 13.63
CA ALA A 533 17.77 -8.97 13.59
C ALA A 533 16.96 -8.12 12.62
N ASN A 534 16.68 -8.63 11.40
CA ASN A 534 15.87 -7.92 10.41
C ASN A 534 14.43 -7.70 10.88
N GLN A 535 13.84 -8.75 11.48
CA GLN A 535 12.49 -8.66 12.03
C GLN A 535 12.41 -7.63 13.17
N LYS A 536 13.42 -7.53 14.03
CA LYS A 536 13.48 -6.51 15.09
C LYS A 536 13.47 -5.09 14.54
N VAL A 537 14.20 -4.83 13.44
CA VAL A 537 14.19 -3.52 12.80
C VAL A 537 12.81 -3.19 12.21
N ILE A 538 12.17 -4.17 11.56
CA ILE A 538 10.81 -3.97 11.03
C ILE A 538 9.82 -3.72 12.17
N LEU A 539 9.84 -4.55 13.22
CA LEU A 539 8.94 -4.45 14.38
C LEU A 539 9.07 -3.10 15.09
N LYS A 540 10.28 -2.56 15.17
CA LYS A 540 10.55 -1.25 15.77
C LYS A 540 9.79 -0.13 15.07
N ALA A 541 9.58 -0.20 13.74
CA ALA A 541 8.76 0.76 13.00
C ALA A 541 7.32 0.84 13.55
N PHE A 542 6.83 -0.24 14.13
CA PHE A 542 5.49 -0.34 14.72
C PHE A 542 5.48 -0.21 16.24
N GLY A 543 6.62 0.16 16.85
CA GLY A 543 6.74 0.23 18.31
C GLY A 543 6.63 -1.14 18.99
N LEU A 544 7.04 -2.20 18.29
CA LEU A 544 7.07 -3.57 18.78
C LEU A 544 8.51 -4.06 18.93
N ASP A 545 8.71 -5.00 19.84
CA ASP A 545 9.99 -5.66 20.07
C ASP A 545 9.82 -7.19 20.23
N ALA A 546 10.90 -7.89 20.49
CA ALA A 546 10.86 -9.34 20.69
C ALA A 546 10.03 -9.77 21.92
N ASN A 547 9.90 -8.93 22.93
CA ASN A 547 9.10 -9.22 24.13
C ASN A 547 7.62 -9.03 23.83
N SER A 548 7.26 -8.01 23.05
CA SER A 548 5.90 -7.79 22.55
C SER A 548 5.43 -9.03 21.75
N ILE A 549 6.28 -9.55 20.87
CA ILE A 549 5.95 -10.76 20.08
C ILE A 549 5.75 -11.98 20.97
N LYS A 550 6.60 -12.17 21.99
CA LYS A 550 6.42 -13.27 22.96
C LYS A 550 5.12 -13.16 23.74
N TYR A 551 4.77 -11.94 24.15
CA TYR A 551 3.53 -11.66 24.84
C TYR A 551 2.32 -11.97 23.96
N PHE A 552 2.27 -11.41 22.76
CA PHE A 552 1.17 -11.65 21.82
C PHE A 552 1.04 -13.13 21.42
N ALA A 553 2.16 -13.82 21.23
CA ALA A 553 2.14 -15.26 20.96
C ALA A 553 1.56 -16.05 22.14
N SER A 554 1.84 -15.63 23.39
CA SER A 554 1.26 -16.26 24.58
C SER A 554 -0.25 -16.05 24.67
N GLU A 555 -0.73 -14.83 24.38
CA GLU A 555 -2.16 -14.53 24.37
C GLU A 555 -2.87 -15.29 23.24
N LEU A 556 -2.32 -15.23 22.02
CA LEU A 556 -2.86 -15.95 20.87
C LEU A 556 -2.94 -17.47 21.13
N SER A 557 -1.95 -18.03 21.84
CA SER A 557 -1.95 -19.44 22.22
C SER A 557 -3.12 -19.79 23.14
N LYS A 558 -3.53 -18.88 24.03
CA LYS A 558 -4.71 -19.06 24.90
C LYS A 558 -5.99 -18.97 24.07
N GLU A 559 -6.11 -17.94 23.21
CA GLU A 559 -7.25 -17.75 22.31
C GLU A 559 -7.46 -18.98 21.41
N LEU A 560 -6.39 -19.56 20.86
CA LEU A 560 -6.45 -20.78 20.06
C LEU A 560 -6.90 -22.00 20.86
N LYS A 561 -6.46 -22.12 22.11
CA LYS A 561 -6.87 -23.23 23.00
C LYS A 561 -8.36 -23.14 23.37
N GLU A 562 -8.91 -21.94 23.48
CA GLU A 562 -10.34 -21.72 23.75
C GLU A 562 -11.21 -21.94 22.50
N ALA A 563 -10.60 -21.79 21.30
CA ALA A 563 -11.28 -21.97 20.01
C ALA A 563 -11.37 -23.46 19.57
N GLU A 564 -10.51 -24.33 20.09
CA GLU A 564 -10.46 -25.79 19.86
C GLU A 564 -11.38 -26.53 20.86
#